data_5b29b33a26919c880f6578043a7ee7ef
#
_entry.id   5b29b33a26919c880f6578043a7ee7ef
#
_cell.length_a   1.000
_cell.length_b   1.000
_cell.length_c   1.000
_cell.angle_alpha   90.00
_cell.angle_beta   90.00
_cell.angle_gamma   90.00
#
_symmetry.space_group_name_H-M   'P 1'
#
loop_
_entity.id
_entity.type
_entity.pdbx_description
1 polymer ?
#
loop_
_entity_poly.entity_id
_entity_poly.type
_entity_poly.pdbx_seq_one_letter_code
_entity_poly.pdbx_strand_id
1 'polypeptide(L)'
;IADVIMDRARAAAGPTLIHAVTIENHGPWPADGNGHRSSAYLRLVGKGDAMLARLTQEMAALRKPAILLFYGDHRPSIAGLVDPGGDRDTPFVLLRFGADGALLRGNGQSRDLSPAQLHHLLAETITA
;
A
#
# COMPACT_ATOMS: atom_id res chain seq x y z
N ILE A 1 11.59 5.28 2.66
CA ILE A 1 10.68 5.75 1.58
C ILE A 1 9.53 6.60 2.13
N ALA A 2 8.95 6.29 3.28
CA ALA A 2 7.86 7.08 3.87
C ALA A 2 8.26 8.56 4.07
N ASP A 3 9.48 8.84 4.55
CA ASP A 3 9.98 10.21 4.70
C ASP A 3 9.96 10.97 3.36
N VAL A 4 10.44 10.33 2.29
CA VAL A 4 10.47 10.94 0.95
C VAL A 4 9.05 11.23 0.44
N ILE A 5 8.12 10.31 0.65
CA ILE A 5 6.71 10.51 0.27
C ILE A 5 6.14 11.70 1.02
N MET A 6 6.34 11.76 2.33
CA MET A 6 5.77 12.81 3.17
C MET A 6 6.43 14.17 2.93
N ASP A 7 7.72 14.21 2.66
CA ASP A 7 8.41 15.46 2.31
C ASP A 7 7.86 16.03 0.98
N ARG A 8 7.62 15.18 -0.01
CA ARG A 8 6.98 15.60 -1.27
C ARG A 8 5.54 16.05 -1.06
N ALA A 9 4.76 15.33 -0.26
CA ALA A 9 3.39 15.70 0.05
C ALA A 9 3.29 17.04 0.81
N ARG A 10 4.20 17.30 1.74
CA ARG A 10 4.28 18.58 2.48
C ARG A 10 4.65 19.73 1.56
N ALA A 11 5.63 19.53 0.68
CA ALA A 11 6.13 20.52 -0.25
C ALA A 11 5.20 20.81 -1.43
N ALA A 12 4.17 19.99 -1.64
CA ALA A 12 3.25 20.13 -2.76
C ALA A 12 2.48 21.46 -2.71
N ALA A 13 2.64 22.29 -3.73
CA ALA A 13 1.93 23.56 -3.88
C ALA A 13 0.58 23.44 -4.60
N GLY A 14 0.27 22.26 -5.13
CA GLY A 14 -0.97 21.97 -5.86
C GLY A 14 -1.20 20.45 -5.97
N PRO A 15 -2.19 20.02 -6.77
CA PRO A 15 -2.45 18.61 -6.99
C PRO A 15 -1.19 17.87 -7.45
N THR A 16 -0.81 16.83 -6.72
CA THR A 16 0.45 16.12 -6.94
C THR A 16 0.20 14.62 -6.83
N LEU A 17 0.65 13.87 -7.82
CA LEU A 17 0.68 12.41 -7.79
C LEU A 17 2.08 11.95 -7.36
N ILE A 18 2.14 11.11 -6.34
CA ILE A 18 3.37 10.46 -5.88
C ILE A 18 3.18 8.96 -6.08
N HIS A 19 3.93 8.38 -7.01
CA HIS A 19 4.00 6.93 -7.19
C HIS A 19 5.30 6.43 -6.58
N ALA A 20 5.19 5.55 -5.59
CA ALA A 20 6.33 4.99 -4.88
C ALA A 20 6.29 3.47 -4.94
N VAL A 21 7.41 2.86 -5.31
CA VAL A 21 7.58 1.40 -5.33
C VAL A 21 8.58 1.02 -4.25
N THR A 22 8.20 0.06 -3.40
CA THR A 22 9.09 -0.48 -2.37
C THR A 22 9.63 -1.83 -2.83
N ILE A 23 10.90 -2.08 -2.58
CA ILE A 23 11.54 -3.38 -2.85
C ILE A 23 11.90 -4.12 -1.58
N GLU A 24 11.57 -3.59 -0.40
CA GLU A 24 12.00 -4.15 0.88
C GLU A 24 11.46 -5.57 1.10
N ASN A 25 10.25 -5.86 0.59
CA ASN A 25 9.66 -7.19 0.71
C ASN A 25 9.94 -8.11 -0.49
N HIS A 26 10.86 -7.72 -1.36
CA HIS A 26 11.29 -8.57 -2.48
C HIS A 26 12.23 -9.68 -2.01
N GLY A 27 12.09 -10.90 -2.58
CA GLY A 27 12.99 -12.03 -2.32
C GLY A 27 14.40 -11.82 -2.90
N PRO A 28 15.33 -12.73 -2.65
CA PRO A 28 15.13 -13.98 -1.90
C PRO A 28 15.05 -13.76 -0.38
N TRP A 29 14.16 -14.50 0.28
CA TRP A 29 14.06 -14.44 1.75
C TRP A 29 15.00 -15.47 2.38
N PRO A 30 15.82 -15.10 3.37
CA PRO A 30 16.66 -16.05 4.09
C PRO A 30 15.78 -17.03 4.89
N ALA A 31 16.19 -18.29 4.92
CA ALA A 31 15.56 -19.28 5.79
C ALA A 31 15.93 -18.96 7.26
N ASP A 32 14.99 -19.20 8.17
CA ASP A 32 15.28 -19.19 9.62
C ASP A 32 16.06 -20.43 10.05
N GLY A 33 16.38 -20.53 11.36
CA GLY A 33 17.11 -21.66 11.92
C GLY A 33 16.44 -23.03 11.75
N ASN A 34 15.15 -23.05 11.37
CA ASN A 34 14.37 -24.26 11.07
C ASN A 34 14.17 -24.49 9.56
N GLY A 35 14.82 -23.70 8.72
CA GLY A 35 14.71 -23.80 7.26
C GLY A 35 13.50 -23.08 6.65
N HIS A 36 12.67 -22.37 7.43
CA HIS A 36 11.49 -21.69 6.94
C HIS A 36 11.80 -20.26 6.43
N ARG A 37 11.33 -19.96 5.24
CA ARG A 37 11.46 -18.59 4.63
C ARG A 37 10.27 -17.67 4.98
N SER A 38 9.18 -18.25 5.48
CA SER A 38 7.97 -17.53 5.86
C SER A 38 8.19 -16.49 6.94
N SER A 39 9.04 -16.78 7.93
CA SER A 39 9.33 -15.86 9.04
C SER A 39 9.95 -14.55 8.55
N ALA A 40 10.90 -14.62 7.62
CA ALA A 40 11.52 -13.45 7.02
C ALA A 40 10.51 -12.66 6.17
N TYR A 41 9.72 -13.34 5.36
CA TYR A 41 8.67 -12.74 4.56
C TYR A 41 7.64 -12.00 5.44
N LEU A 42 7.06 -12.67 6.45
CA LEU A 42 6.05 -12.07 7.33
C LEU A 42 6.58 -10.87 8.11
N ARG A 43 7.85 -10.90 8.54
CA ARG A 43 8.48 -9.74 9.17
C ARG A 43 8.52 -8.54 8.23
N LEU A 44 8.78 -8.74 6.94
CA LEU A 44 8.82 -7.67 5.95
C LEU A 44 7.40 -7.17 5.59
N VAL A 45 6.42 -8.07 5.54
CA VAL A 45 5.01 -7.67 5.44
C VAL A 45 4.61 -6.77 6.61
N GLY A 46 5.00 -7.14 7.85
CA GLY A 46 4.76 -6.30 9.03
C GLY A 46 5.40 -4.92 8.96
N LYS A 47 6.55 -4.77 8.30
CA LYS A 47 7.15 -3.45 8.04
C LYS A 47 6.32 -2.64 7.01
N GLY A 48 5.78 -3.29 5.98
CA GLY A 48 4.86 -2.67 5.04
C GLY A 48 3.60 -2.16 5.73
N ASP A 49 3.02 -2.95 6.63
CA ASP A 49 1.87 -2.57 7.44
C ASP A 49 2.17 -1.38 8.36
N ALA A 50 3.31 -1.41 9.04
CA ALA A 50 3.77 -0.28 9.87
C ALA A 50 3.99 1.00 9.04
N MET A 51 4.48 0.88 7.80
CA MET A 51 4.62 2.01 6.88
C MET A 51 3.25 2.55 6.46
N LEU A 52 2.27 1.70 6.16
CA LEU A 52 0.91 2.11 5.84
C LEU A 52 0.27 2.86 7.02
N ALA A 53 0.41 2.35 8.24
CA ALA A 53 -0.09 3.01 9.44
C ALA A 53 0.54 4.40 9.64
N ARG A 54 1.86 4.51 9.47
CA ARG A 54 2.59 5.77 9.56
C ARG A 54 2.12 6.77 8.49
N LEU A 55 2.05 6.36 7.22
CA LEU A 55 1.58 7.22 6.14
C LEU A 55 0.15 7.72 6.40
N THR A 56 -0.73 6.84 6.88
CA THR A 56 -2.11 7.21 7.25
C THR A 56 -2.13 8.31 8.31
N GLN A 57 -1.34 8.18 9.38
CA GLN A 57 -1.25 9.18 10.44
C GLN A 57 -0.66 10.51 9.96
N GLU A 58 0.44 10.46 9.21
CA GLU A 58 1.11 11.66 8.71
C GLU A 58 0.27 12.40 7.65
N MET A 59 -0.46 11.67 6.79
CA MET A 59 -1.38 12.28 5.82
C MET A 59 -2.56 12.95 6.51
N ALA A 60 -3.13 12.33 7.53
CA ALA A 60 -4.16 12.97 8.36
C ALA A 60 -3.65 14.29 8.99
N ALA A 61 -2.41 14.30 9.47
CA ALA A 61 -1.78 15.49 10.06
C ALA A 61 -1.50 16.62 9.07
N LEU A 62 -1.46 16.35 7.75
CA LEU A 62 -1.32 17.39 6.72
C LEU A 62 -2.54 18.32 6.66
N ARG A 63 -3.72 17.86 7.07
CA ARG A 63 -4.98 18.60 6.98
C ARG A 63 -5.23 19.15 5.56
N LYS A 64 -4.99 18.30 4.58
CA LYS A 64 -5.21 18.57 3.15
C LYS A 64 -6.01 17.40 2.56
N PRO A 65 -6.87 17.64 1.56
CA PRO A 65 -7.50 16.56 0.82
C PRO A 65 -6.42 15.66 0.22
N ALA A 66 -6.52 14.36 0.44
CA ALA A 66 -5.55 13.42 -0.07
C ALA A 66 -6.18 12.03 -0.30
N ILE A 67 -5.55 11.26 -1.15
CA ILE A 67 -5.86 9.85 -1.39
C ILE A 67 -4.59 9.05 -1.19
N LEU A 68 -4.68 7.97 -0.45
CA LEU A 68 -3.62 6.98 -0.28
C LEU A 68 -4.11 5.65 -0.84
N LEU A 69 -3.51 5.19 -1.93
CA LEU A 69 -3.69 3.84 -2.47
C LEU A 69 -2.44 3.03 -2.16
N PHE A 70 -2.61 1.95 -1.40
CA PHE A 70 -1.56 1.00 -1.08
C PHE A 70 -1.98 -0.38 -1.60
N TYR A 71 -1.11 -1.04 -2.36
CA TYR A 71 -1.43 -2.33 -2.99
C TYR A 71 -0.17 -3.17 -3.18
N GLY A 72 -0.36 -4.49 -3.24
CA GLY A 72 0.69 -5.42 -3.67
C GLY A 72 0.70 -5.55 -5.19
N ASP A 73 1.87 -5.50 -5.80
CA ASP A 73 2.05 -5.66 -7.24
C ASP A 73 1.96 -7.13 -7.68
N HIS A 74 2.43 -8.06 -6.85
CA HIS A 74 2.35 -9.50 -7.07
C HIS A 74 2.52 -10.27 -5.76
N ARG A 75 2.14 -11.55 -5.77
CA ARG A 75 2.37 -12.46 -4.63
C ARG A 75 3.82 -12.95 -4.61
N PRO A 76 4.35 -13.29 -3.43
CA PRO A 76 5.67 -13.90 -3.32
C PRO A 76 5.65 -15.32 -3.91
N SER A 77 6.80 -15.76 -4.45
CA SER A 77 7.05 -17.15 -4.77
C SER A 77 7.96 -17.75 -3.70
N ILE A 78 7.38 -18.53 -2.79
CA ILE A 78 8.11 -19.18 -1.69
C ILE A 78 7.84 -20.68 -1.76
N ALA A 79 8.85 -21.45 -2.17
CA ALA A 79 8.73 -22.89 -2.34
C ALA A 79 8.16 -23.56 -1.07
N GLY A 80 7.13 -24.38 -1.25
CA GLY A 80 6.46 -25.10 -0.17
C GLY A 80 5.48 -24.25 0.68
N LEU A 81 5.34 -22.94 0.41
CA LEU A 81 4.45 -22.06 1.14
C LEU A 81 3.46 -21.33 0.22
N VAL A 82 3.96 -20.72 -0.85
CA VAL A 82 3.14 -19.98 -1.82
C VAL A 82 3.49 -20.44 -3.23
N ASP A 83 2.50 -20.99 -3.90
CA ASP A 83 2.59 -21.30 -5.33
C ASP A 83 2.01 -20.14 -6.13
N PRO A 84 2.83 -19.43 -6.94
CA PRO A 84 2.36 -18.33 -7.75
C PRO A 84 1.53 -18.77 -8.97
N GLY A 85 1.45 -20.07 -9.25
CA GLY A 85 0.68 -20.63 -10.37
C GLY A 85 -0.84 -20.61 -10.19
N GLY A 86 -1.30 -20.45 -8.94
CA GLY A 86 -2.71 -20.43 -8.57
C GLY A 86 -3.29 -19.00 -8.54
N ASP A 87 -3.85 -18.67 -7.39
CA ASP A 87 -4.40 -17.35 -7.10
C ASP A 87 -3.30 -16.28 -7.12
N ARG A 88 -3.49 -15.22 -7.91
CA ARG A 88 -2.55 -14.10 -8.08
C ARG A 88 -3.02 -12.82 -7.42
N ASP A 89 -4.15 -12.85 -6.72
CA ASP A 89 -4.74 -11.67 -6.11
C ASP A 89 -3.83 -11.12 -5.00
N THR A 90 -3.75 -9.81 -4.94
CA THR A 90 -3.02 -9.08 -3.90
C THR A 90 -3.96 -8.10 -3.21
N PRO A 91 -3.77 -7.83 -1.92
CA PRO A 91 -4.60 -6.88 -1.21
C PRO A 91 -4.33 -5.45 -1.68
N PHE A 92 -5.36 -4.62 -1.64
CA PHE A 92 -5.23 -3.18 -1.75
C PHE A 92 -6.06 -2.46 -0.68
N VAL A 93 -5.64 -1.24 -0.36
CA VAL A 93 -6.37 -0.33 0.52
C VAL A 93 -6.40 1.04 -0.14
N LEU A 94 -7.58 1.65 -0.28
CA LEU A 94 -7.77 3.00 -0.74
C LEU A 94 -8.38 3.84 0.38
N LEU A 95 -7.65 4.85 0.84
CA LEU A 95 -8.05 5.77 1.91
C LEU A 95 -8.21 7.17 1.33
N ARG A 96 -9.25 7.88 1.79
CA ARG A 96 -9.52 9.28 1.43
C ARG A 96 -9.45 10.15 2.67
N PHE A 97 -8.81 11.29 2.57
CA PHE A 97 -8.71 12.29 3.63
C PHE A 97 -9.39 13.59 3.20
N GLY A 98 -10.19 14.13 4.09
CA GLY A 98 -10.82 15.44 3.91
C GLY A 98 -9.84 16.61 4.09
N ALA A 99 -10.32 17.81 3.84
CA ALA A 99 -9.55 19.05 4.00
C ALA A 99 -9.11 19.31 5.45
N ASP A 100 -9.80 18.72 6.41
CA ASP A 100 -9.48 18.77 7.84
C ASP A 100 -8.50 17.65 8.27
N GLY A 101 -8.12 16.76 7.34
CA GLY A 101 -7.31 15.58 7.60
C GLY A 101 -8.11 14.39 8.14
N ALA A 102 -9.41 14.51 8.32
CA ALA A 102 -10.22 13.39 8.75
C ALA A 102 -10.27 12.29 7.68
N LEU A 103 -10.16 11.04 8.11
CA LEU A 103 -10.36 9.91 7.23
C LEU A 103 -11.84 9.83 6.85
N LEU A 104 -12.14 9.99 5.57
CA LEU A 104 -13.49 9.89 5.06
C LEU A 104 -13.95 8.42 5.11
N ARG A 105 -15.04 8.17 5.80
CA ARG A 105 -15.58 6.83 5.90
C ARG A 105 -16.13 6.40 4.54
N GLY A 106 -15.56 5.33 4.00
CA GLY A 106 -16.16 4.59 2.90
C GLY A 106 -17.28 3.68 3.41
N ASN A 107 -17.92 3.02 2.49
CA ASN A 107 -18.97 2.02 2.79
C ASN A 107 -18.40 0.67 3.29
N GLY A 108 -17.09 0.57 3.49
CA GLY A 108 -16.40 -0.65 3.94
C GLY A 108 -16.51 -1.82 2.96
N GLN A 109 -16.75 -1.53 1.68
CA GLN A 109 -16.87 -2.59 0.67
C GLN A 109 -15.50 -3.21 0.34
N SER A 110 -15.47 -4.54 0.40
CA SER A 110 -14.42 -5.33 -0.24
C SER A 110 -14.79 -5.52 -1.71
N ARG A 111 -13.81 -5.41 -2.61
CA ARG A 111 -13.98 -5.58 -4.05
C ARG A 111 -12.78 -6.30 -4.63
N ASP A 112 -13.06 -7.25 -5.52
CA ASP A 112 -12.04 -7.84 -6.38
C ASP A 112 -11.95 -7.02 -7.65
N LEU A 113 -10.77 -6.45 -7.92
CA LEU A 113 -10.55 -5.57 -9.06
C LEU A 113 -9.34 -6.03 -9.86
N SER A 114 -9.45 -5.98 -11.18
CA SER A 114 -8.27 -6.05 -12.02
C SER A 114 -7.42 -4.78 -11.87
N PRO A 115 -6.14 -4.79 -12.24
CA PRO A 115 -5.29 -3.58 -12.20
C PRO A 115 -5.90 -2.41 -12.98
N ALA A 116 -6.55 -2.67 -14.11
CA ALA A 116 -7.25 -1.64 -14.89
C ALA A 116 -8.44 -1.04 -14.13
N GLN A 117 -9.23 -1.89 -13.46
CA GLN A 117 -10.35 -1.43 -12.65
C GLN A 117 -9.89 -0.64 -11.42
N LEU A 118 -8.77 -1.04 -10.80
CA LEU A 118 -8.16 -0.29 -9.69
C LEU A 118 -7.70 1.09 -10.15
N HIS A 119 -7.11 1.18 -11.36
CA HIS A 119 -6.74 2.46 -11.97
C HIS A 119 -7.98 3.35 -12.19
N HIS A 120 -9.07 2.81 -12.74
CA HIS A 120 -10.32 3.55 -12.92
C HIS A 120 -10.91 4.02 -11.59
N LEU A 121 -10.95 3.16 -10.58
CA LEU A 121 -11.40 3.52 -9.24
C LEU A 121 -10.59 4.70 -8.67
N LEU A 122 -9.27 4.69 -8.83
CA LEU A 122 -8.42 5.80 -8.39
C LEU A 122 -8.76 7.09 -9.15
N ALA A 123 -8.88 7.03 -10.48
CA ALA A 123 -9.20 8.19 -11.31
C ALA A 123 -10.57 8.79 -10.95
N GLU A 124 -11.59 7.96 -10.78
CA GLU A 124 -12.92 8.40 -10.32
C GLU A 124 -12.86 9.04 -8.93
N THR A 125 -12.06 8.47 -8.03
CA THR A 125 -11.90 8.98 -6.66
C THR A 125 -11.23 10.35 -6.63
N ILE A 126 -10.32 10.64 -7.56
CA ILE A 126 -9.63 11.94 -7.69
C ILE A 126 -10.60 13.02 -8.18
N THR A 127 -11.57 12.66 -9.01
CA THR A 127 -12.50 13.60 -9.65
C THR A 127 -13.82 13.78 -8.88
N ALA A 128 -14.07 13.00 -7.84
CA ALA A 128 -15.26 13.06 -6.99
C ALA A 128 -15.09 14.07 -5.84
#